data_b73a35354ef9e3d44bc363036a5037ab
#
_entry.id   b73a35354ef9e3d44bc363036a5037ab
#
_cell.length_a   1.000
_cell.length_b   1.000
_cell.length_c   1.000
_cell.angle_alpha   90.00
_cell.angle_beta   90.00
_cell.angle_gamma   90.00
#
_symmetry.space_group_name_H-M   'P 1'
#
loop_
_entity.id
_entity.type
_entity.pdbx_description
1 polymer ?
#
loop_
_entity_poly.entity_id
_entity_poly.type
_entity_poly.pdbx_seq_one_letter_code
_entity_poly.pdbx_strand_id
1 'polypeptide(L)'
;MIPAIIPYYKNKSQLARCISYLEGQTVPVEIFVRDNDRDNVYYTAAVNEGIKKYLDQPYKYILILNQDMYLERTAVERMAAFMDSHPDCGIGAPLQLHSGNPDYVIFAGGCEAFPLGRHQHGPLQEFTEDKEILWANGACMILRREMIREIGVLDENYVLIGSDSDYCFAARSRGWQVWRIAGARGIHECGASGKLCEPNVELLKIKDMIYFGQKWLTGELYQELSHKGAELTPEWVSQVMNDLQKAQAELEQMCENVVTAGR
;
A
#
# COMPACT_ATOMS: atom_id res chain seq x y z
N MET A 1 -15.75 2.85 16.48
CA MET A 1 -14.37 2.37 16.73
C MET A 1 -13.87 1.68 15.47
N ILE A 2 -12.61 1.95 15.07
CA ILE A 2 -11.99 1.41 13.85
C ILE A 2 -10.66 0.76 14.26
N PRO A 3 -10.42 -0.54 13.99
CA PRO A 3 -9.13 -1.16 14.24
C PRO A 3 -8.09 -0.64 13.24
N ALA A 4 -6.90 -0.31 13.73
CA ALA A 4 -5.74 0.11 12.97
C ALA A 4 -4.61 -0.92 13.10
N ILE A 5 -4.16 -1.45 11.99
CA ILE A 5 -3.10 -2.46 11.90
C ILE A 5 -1.80 -1.78 11.51
N ILE A 6 -0.77 -1.90 12.33
CA ILE A 6 0.55 -1.34 12.12
C ILE A 6 1.57 -2.47 12.03
N PRO A 7 2.08 -2.81 10.82
CA PRO A 7 3.25 -3.67 10.69
C PRO A 7 4.49 -2.89 11.14
N TYR A 8 5.01 -3.21 12.32
CA TYR A 8 6.15 -2.52 12.93
C TYR A 8 7.46 -3.25 12.64
N TYR A 9 8.52 -2.49 12.29
CA TYR A 9 9.87 -2.99 12.15
C TYR A 9 10.93 -1.96 12.57
N LYS A 10 11.75 -2.31 13.57
CA LYS A 10 12.96 -1.62 14.07
C LYS A 10 12.84 -0.20 14.62
N ASN A 11 11.99 0.69 14.12
CA ASN A 11 12.01 2.11 14.52
C ASN A 11 10.97 2.42 15.59
N LYS A 12 11.33 2.25 16.88
CA LYS A 12 10.44 2.50 18.03
C LYS A 12 9.96 3.95 18.13
N SER A 13 10.78 4.93 17.72
CA SER A 13 10.39 6.34 17.81
C SER A 13 9.31 6.69 16.79
N GLN A 14 9.40 6.15 15.57
CA GLN A 14 8.35 6.31 14.58
C GLN A 14 7.05 5.64 15.02
N LEU A 15 7.13 4.41 15.54
CA LEU A 15 5.96 3.69 16.07
C LEU A 15 5.28 4.50 17.19
N ALA A 16 6.05 4.98 18.18
CA ALA A 16 5.50 5.75 19.28
C ALA A 16 4.80 7.04 18.80
N ARG A 17 5.39 7.70 17.82
CA ARG A 17 4.77 8.88 17.17
C ARG A 17 3.49 8.51 16.43
N CYS A 18 3.50 7.44 15.63
CA CYS A 18 2.32 6.95 14.92
C CYS A 18 1.16 6.64 15.89
N ILE A 19 1.44 5.92 16.97
CA ILE A 19 0.47 5.61 18.02
C ILE A 19 -0.13 6.90 18.61
N SER A 20 0.71 7.88 18.96
CA SER A 20 0.24 9.15 19.52
C SER A 20 -0.72 9.91 18.58
N TYR A 21 -0.47 9.88 17.25
CA TYR A 21 -1.37 10.48 16.27
C TYR A 21 -2.69 9.69 16.12
N LEU A 22 -2.66 8.37 16.27
CA LEU A 22 -3.88 7.55 16.27
C LEU A 22 -4.71 7.74 17.54
N GLU A 23 -4.08 7.84 18.71
CA GLU A 23 -4.75 8.16 19.98
C GLU A 23 -5.40 9.55 19.98
N GLY A 24 -4.84 10.48 19.18
CA GLY A 24 -5.38 11.84 19.00
C GLY A 24 -6.52 11.96 17.99
N GLN A 25 -6.98 10.87 17.36
CA GLN A 25 -8.07 10.92 16.37
C GLN A 25 -9.42 11.31 17.02
N THR A 26 -10.29 11.98 16.25
CA THR A 26 -11.65 12.37 16.69
C THR A 26 -12.60 11.20 16.85
N VAL A 27 -12.30 10.07 16.22
CA VAL A 27 -13.03 8.80 16.37
C VAL A 27 -12.18 7.76 17.08
N PRO A 28 -12.75 6.88 17.92
CA PRO A 28 -11.99 5.86 18.62
C PRO A 28 -11.30 4.90 17.66
N VAL A 29 -9.99 4.70 17.86
CA VAL A 29 -9.16 3.75 17.10
C VAL A 29 -8.68 2.65 18.05
N GLU A 30 -8.81 1.38 17.66
CA GLU A 30 -8.19 0.24 18.33
C GLU A 30 -6.89 -0.12 17.64
N ILE A 31 -5.76 0.04 18.33
CA ILE A 31 -4.43 -0.11 17.73
C ILE A 31 -3.94 -1.55 17.90
N PHE A 32 -3.60 -2.20 16.78
CA PHE A 32 -2.90 -3.47 16.74
C PHE A 32 -1.53 -3.29 16.09
N VAL A 33 -0.48 -3.52 16.86
CA VAL A 33 0.90 -3.50 16.37
C VAL A 33 1.36 -4.95 16.16
N ARG A 34 1.72 -5.29 14.93
CA ARG A 34 2.43 -6.54 14.64
C ARG A 34 3.93 -6.28 14.69
N ASP A 35 4.58 -6.87 15.70
CA ASP A 35 6.02 -6.70 15.92
C ASP A 35 6.84 -7.66 15.06
N ASN A 36 7.46 -7.11 14.00
CA ASN A 36 8.36 -7.84 13.11
C ASN A 36 9.83 -7.87 13.58
N ASP A 37 10.17 -7.28 14.74
CA ASP A 37 11.54 -7.32 15.26
C ASP A 37 11.92 -8.72 15.77
N ARG A 38 10.92 -9.50 16.18
CA ARG A 38 11.12 -10.86 16.75
C ARG A 38 11.20 -11.94 15.67
N ASP A 39 10.25 -11.88 14.75
CA ASP A 39 10.09 -12.82 13.64
C ASP A 39 9.61 -12.01 12.42
N ASN A 40 10.50 -11.61 11.55
CA ASN A 40 10.13 -10.78 10.41
C ASN A 40 9.38 -11.61 9.35
N VAL A 41 8.06 -11.47 9.35
CA VAL A 41 7.19 -12.06 8.32
C VAL A 41 6.94 -11.11 7.14
N TYR A 42 7.65 -9.99 7.11
CA TYR A 42 7.50 -8.89 6.15
C TYR A 42 6.12 -8.21 6.20
N TYR A 43 5.81 -7.41 5.17
CA TYR A 43 4.64 -6.54 5.18
C TYR A 43 3.33 -7.30 5.03
N THR A 44 3.19 -8.11 3.99
CA THR A 44 1.92 -8.73 3.61
C THR A 44 1.36 -9.65 4.68
N ALA A 45 2.18 -10.59 5.18
CA ALA A 45 1.77 -11.51 6.22
C ALA A 45 1.46 -10.78 7.54
N ALA A 46 2.24 -9.74 7.90
CA ALA A 46 2.00 -8.94 9.08
C ALA A 46 0.64 -8.21 9.04
N VAL A 47 0.29 -7.63 7.90
CA VAL A 47 -1.03 -7.01 7.68
C VAL A 47 -2.14 -8.05 7.76
N ASN A 48 -1.96 -9.22 7.15
CA ASN A 48 -2.94 -10.28 7.14
C ASN A 48 -3.22 -10.86 8.54
N GLU A 49 -2.22 -10.95 9.42
CA GLU A 49 -2.43 -11.33 10.82
C GLU A 49 -3.42 -10.37 11.50
N GLY A 50 -3.26 -9.06 11.28
CA GLY A 50 -4.16 -8.04 11.81
C GLY A 50 -5.57 -8.12 11.19
N ILE A 51 -5.68 -8.28 9.86
CA ILE A 51 -6.97 -8.42 9.20
C ILE A 51 -7.72 -9.65 9.74
N LYS A 52 -7.08 -10.82 9.78
CA LYS A 52 -7.67 -12.06 10.30
C LYS A 52 -8.17 -11.91 11.74
N LYS A 53 -7.45 -11.14 12.58
CA LYS A 53 -7.87 -10.86 13.97
C LYS A 53 -9.20 -10.11 14.05
N TYR A 54 -9.46 -9.19 13.11
CA TYR A 54 -10.61 -8.28 13.17
C TYR A 54 -11.76 -8.63 12.23
N LEU A 55 -11.55 -9.51 11.26
CA LEU A 55 -12.51 -9.80 10.19
C LEU A 55 -13.87 -10.30 10.69
N ASP A 56 -13.87 -11.12 11.75
CA ASP A 56 -15.08 -11.68 12.34
C ASP A 56 -15.71 -10.80 13.43
N GLN A 57 -15.06 -9.68 13.76
CA GLN A 57 -15.57 -8.73 14.72
C GLN A 57 -16.53 -7.72 14.05
N PRO A 58 -17.39 -7.01 14.81
CA PRO A 58 -18.46 -6.16 14.25
C PRO A 58 -17.93 -4.79 13.77
N TYR A 59 -16.70 -4.70 13.29
CA TYR A 59 -16.15 -3.49 12.70
C TYR A 59 -16.60 -3.33 11.25
N LYS A 60 -16.95 -2.12 10.86
CA LYS A 60 -17.36 -1.78 9.50
C LYS A 60 -16.15 -1.60 8.57
N TYR A 61 -15.07 -1.08 9.14
CA TYR A 61 -13.83 -0.76 8.45
C TYR A 61 -12.62 -1.25 9.24
N ILE A 62 -11.52 -1.50 8.53
CA ILE A 62 -10.20 -1.80 9.07
C ILE A 62 -9.23 -0.80 8.44
N LEU A 63 -8.41 -0.15 9.27
CA LEU A 63 -7.34 0.74 8.83
C LEU A 63 -6.02 -0.02 8.78
N ILE A 64 -5.30 0.05 7.67
CA ILE A 64 -3.91 -0.37 7.56
C ILE A 64 -3.06 0.89 7.56
N LEU A 65 -1.96 0.90 8.30
CA LEU A 65 -1.14 2.08 8.48
C LEU A 65 0.33 1.70 8.72
N ASN A 66 1.26 2.29 7.97
CA ASN A 66 2.69 2.17 8.26
C ASN A 66 3.07 2.95 9.53
N GLN A 67 4.11 2.47 10.23
CA GLN A 67 4.61 3.10 11.46
C GLN A 67 5.16 4.54 11.27
N ASP A 68 5.47 4.94 10.04
CA ASP A 68 6.00 6.25 9.65
C ASP A 68 4.95 7.17 8.97
N MET A 69 3.67 6.81 9.12
CA MET A 69 2.53 7.59 8.65
C MET A 69 1.78 8.24 9.83
N TYR A 70 1.68 9.56 9.83
CA TYR A 70 1.10 10.35 10.93
C TYR A 70 -0.15 11.08 10.46
N LEU A 71 -1.32 10.54 10.79
CA LEU A 71 -2.61 11.05 10.33
C LEU A 71 -3.02 12.34 11.04
N GLU A 72 -3.54 13.32 10.31
CA GLU A 72 -4.19 14.49 10.88
C GLU A 72 -5.37 14.05 11.77
N ARG A 73 -5.66 14.87 12.78
CA ARG A 73 -6.62 14.55 13.86
C ARG A 73 -8.00 14.06 13.39
N THR A 74 -8.48 14.54 12.23
CA THR A 74 -9.80 14.17 11.68
C THR A 74 -9.71 13.17 10.52
N ALA A 75 -8.52 12.67 10.21
CA ALA A 75 -8.33 11.87 8.99
C ALA A 75 -9.13 10.57 9.00
N VAL A 76 -9.12 9.83 10.12
CA VAL A 76 -9.87 8.58 10.23
C VAL A 76 -11.37 8.82 10.17
N GLU A 77 -11.88 9.88 10.83
CA GLU A 77 -13.28 10.29 10.75
C GLU A 77 -13.71 10.61 9.32
N ARG A 78 -12.89 11.40 8.60
CA ARG A 78 -13.18 11.79 7.20
C ARG A 78 -13.16 10.59 6.26
N MET A 79 -12.21 9.69 6.42
CA MET A 79 -12.17 8.44 5.65
C MET A 79 -13.43 7.60 5.92
N ALA A 80 -13.81 7.40 7.17
CA ALA A 80 -14.99 6.62 7.52
C ALA A 80 -16.29 7.26 7.00
N ALA A 81 -16.44 8.58 7.12
CA ALA A 81 -17.60 9.31 6.62
C ALA A 81 -17.72 9.23 5.08
N PHE A 82 -16.59 9.33 4.37
CA PHE A 82 -16.56 9.11 2.93
C PHE A 82 -17.01 7.70 2.57
N MET A 83 -16.46 6.68 3.22
CA MET A 83 -16.84 5.29 3.01
C MET A 83 -18.33 5.03 3.31
N ASP A 84 -18.91 5.72 4.32
CA ASP A 84 -20.32 5.61 4.65
C ASP A 84 -21.24 6.20 3.55
N SER A 85 -20.80 7.25 2.88
CA SER A 85 -21.54 7.89 1.78
C SER A 85 -21.30 7.25 0.40
N HIS A 86 -20.29 6.36 0.29
CA HIS A 86 -19.91 5.69 -0.95
C HIS A 86 -19.90 4.16 -0.75
N PRO A 87 -21.07 3.49 -0.82
CA PRO A 87 -21.18 2.06 -0.51
C PRO A 87 -20.33 1.16 -1.43
N ASP A 88 -20.08 1.59 -2.66
CA ASP A 88 -19.24 0.86 -3.63
C ASP A 88 -17.72 1.08 -3.41
N CYS A 89 -17.34 1.99 -2.53
CA CYS A 89 -15.95 2.20 -2.15
C CYS A 89 -15.48 1.05 -1.25
N GLY A 90 -14.58 0.21 -1.74
CA GLY A 90 -13.95 -0.87 -0.99
C GLY A 90 -12.67 -0.42 -0.27
N ILE A 91 -11.92 0.49 -0.88
CA ILE A 91 -10.63 0.98 -0.38
C ILE A 91 -10.59 2.51 -0.48
N GLY A 92 -10.34 3.18 0.65
CA GLY A 92 -10.07 4.61 0.71
C GLY A 92 -8.65 4.90 1.16
N ALA A 93 -8.03 5.94 0.61
CA ALA A 93 -6.69 6.37 0.99
C ALA A 93 -6.62 7.88 1.24
N PRO A 94 -5.88 8.35 2.26
CA PRO A 94 -5.66 9.77 2.48
C PRO A 94 -4.60 10.32 1.53
N LEU A 95 -4.52 11.64 1.42
CA LEU A 95 -3.35 12.31 0.85
C LEU A 95 -2.14 12.11 1.78
N GLN A 96 -1.01 11.74 1.21
CA GLN A 96 0.25 11.61 1.95
C GLN A 96 1.12 12.83 1.69
N LEU A 97 1.41 13.57 2.76
CA LEU A 97 2.16 14.81 2.71
C LEU A 97 3.64 14.56 3.00
N HIS A 98 4.49 15.36 2.39
CA HIS A 98 5.93 15.32 2.62
C HIS A 98 6.30 15.81 4.03
N SER A 99 7.13 15.07 4.76
CA SER A 99 7.48 15.38 6.17
C SER A 99 8.23 16.71 6.36
N GLY A 100 9.00 17.13 5.37
CA GLY A 100 9.72 18.41 5.37
C GLY A 100 8.99 19.56 4.69
N ASN A 101 7.86 19.30 4.00
CA ASN A 101 7.04 20.29 3.31
C ASN A 101 5.58 19.80 3.27
N PRO A 102 4.76 20.08 4.31
CA PRO A 102 3.37 19.62 4.37
C PRO A 102 2.45 20.21 3.28
N ASP A 103 2.88 21.25 2.58
CA ASP A 103 2.15 21.81 1.43
C ASP A 103 2.41 21.04 0.12
N TYR A 104 3.15 19.93 0.19
CA TYR A 104 3.44 19.07 -0.95
C TYR A 104 2.94 17.65 -0.70
N VAL A 105 2.09 17.16 -1.61
CA VAL A 105 1.59 15.79 -1.62
C VAL A 105 2.63 14.89 -2.30
N ILE A 106 3.09 13.87 -1.61
CA ILE A 106 4.02 12.88 -2.17
C ILE A 106 3.32 11.69 -2.78
N PHE A 107 2.07 11.41 -2.37
CA PHE A 107 1.25 10.36 -2.94
C PHE A 107 -0.25 10.72 -2.86
N ALA A 108 -0.91 10.73 -4.01
CA ALA A 108 -2.34 10.97 -4.16
C ALA A 108 -3.04 9.90 -5.05
N GLY A 109 -2.48 8.71 -5.10
CA GLY A 109 -2.98 7.58 -5.89
C GLY A 109 -2.15 7.24 -7.11
N GLY A 110 -2.08 5.97 -7.44
CA GLY A 110 -1.41 5.47 -8.62
C GLY A 110 -2.13 5.88 -9.90
N CYS A 111 -1.37 6.26 -10.93
CA CYS A 111 -1.86 6.59 -12.26
C CYS A 111 -1.39 5.62 -13.35
N GLU A 112 -0.50 4.71 -13.03
CA GLU A 112 -0.12 3.56 -13.86
C GLU A 112 -0.48 2.26 -13.18
N ALA A 113 -0.69 1.20 -13.94
CA ALA A 113 -1.06 -0.11 -13.40
C ALA A 113 0.04 -0.76 -12.57
N PHE A 114 1.29 -0.52 -12.91
CA PHE A 114 2.42 -1.19 -12.29
C PHE A 114 2.76 -0.58 -10.91
N PRO A 115 2.93 -1.38 -9.84
CA PRO A 115 3.38 -0.88 -8.55
C PRO A 115 4.79 -0.30 -8.69
N LEU A 116 5.07 0.81 -8.04
CA LEU A 116 6.23 1.68 -8.23
C LEU A 116 6.24 2.45 -9.56
N GLY A 117 5.17 2.33 -10.36
CA GLY A 117 4.91 3.21 -11.49
C GLY A 117 4.57 4.63 -11.06
N ARG A 118 4.19 5.46 -12.04
CA ARG A 118 3.83 6.85 -11.76
C ARG A 118 2.62 6.94 -10.84
N HIS A 119 2.72 7.82 -9.87
CA HIS A 119 1.64 8.20 -8.98
C HIS A 119 1.48 9.73 -8.98
N GLN A 120 0.31 10.19 -8.61
CA GLN A 120 0.02 11.61 -8.52
C GLN A 120 0.72 12.22 -7.31
N HIS A 121 1.45 13.31 -7.53
CA HIS A 121 2.13 14.10 -6.52
C HIS A 121 2.20 15.56 -6.97
N GLY A 122 2.39 16.50 -6.05
CA GLY A 122 2.47 17.93 -6.38
C GLY A 122 2.04 18.84 -5.23
N PRO A 123 1.86 20.14 -5.48
CA PRO A 123 1.36 21.09 -4.50
C PRO A 123 -0.02 20.69 -3.95
N LEU A 124 -0.21 20.81 -2.62
CA LEU A 124 -1.43 20.36 -1.94
C LEU A 124 -2.72 20.98 -2.52
N GLN A 125 -2.65 22.23 -2.98
CA GLN A 125 -3.79 22.95 -3.58
C GLN A 125 -4.32 22.32 -4.90
N GLU A 126 -3.58 21.41 -5.52
CA GLU A 126 -4.01 20.68 -6.71
C GLU A 126 -4.85 19.44 -6.37
N PHE A 127 -4.91 19.05 -5.08
CA PHE A 127 -5.58 17.84 -4.60
C PHE A 127 -6.74 18.15 -3.66
N THR A 128 -7.69 18.96 -4.10
CA THR A 128 -8.83 19.44 -3.30
C THR A 128 -10.06 18.54 -3.39
N GLU A 129 -10.11 17.64 -4.38
CA GLU A 129 -11.27 16.81 -4.66
C GLU A 129 -10.99 15.32 -4.41
N ASP A 130 -12.00 14.62 -3.92
CA ASP A 130 -12.00 13.17 -3.86
C ASP A 130 -11.97 12.60 -5.27
N LYS A 131 -11.24 11.50 -5.48
CA LYS A 131 -11.09 10.95 -6.83
C LYS A 131 -10.92 9.43 -6.79
N GLU A 132 -11.59 8.74 -7.71
CA GLU A 132 -11.28 7.33 -7.98
C GLU A 132 -9.86 7.21 -8.55
N ILE A 133 -9.08 6.26 -8.03
CA ILE A 133 -7.68 6.02 -8.39
C ILE A 133 -7.46 4.56 -8.79
N LEU A 134 -6.39 4.28 -9.51
CA LEU A 134 -6.08 2.91 -9.92
C LEU A 134 -5.72 2.03 -8.72
N TRP A 135 -4.85 2.55 -7.85
CA TRP A 135 -4.41 1.87 -6.64
C TRP A 135 -3.97 2.87 -5.57
N ALA A 136 -4.10 2.45 -4.33
CA ALA A 136 -3.55 3.11 -3.15
C ALA A 136 -2.33 2.32 -2.65
N ASN A 137 -1.40 2.99 -1.96
CA ASN A 137 -0.28 2.28 -1.34
C ASN A 137 -0.58 1.92 0.13
N GLY A 138 0.08 0.88 0.61
CA GLY A 138 -0.08 0.33 1.95
C GLY A 138 0.40 1.22 3.08
N ALA A 139 0.94 2.40 2.79
CA ALA A 139 1.30 3.35 3.83
C ALA A 139 0.08 3.82 4.64
N CYS A 140 -1.10 3.95 3.98
CA CYS A 140 -2.38 4.11 4.69
C CYS A 140 -3.56 3.77 3.77
N MET A 141 -4.38 2.80 4.18
CA MET A 141 -5.63 2.42 3.52
C MET A 141 -6.71 2.12 4.55
N ILE A 142 -7.93 2.64 4.35
CA ILE A 142 -9.13 2.16 5.04
C ILE A 142 -9.84 1.16 4.16
N LEU A 143 -10.13 -0.02 4.70
CA LEU A 143 -10.70 -1.16 4.00
C LEU A 143 -12.13 -1.43 4.48
N ARG A 144 -13.06 -1.65 3.58
CA ARG A 144 -14.41 -2.09 3.89
C ARG A 144 -14.43 -3.58 4.22
N ARG A 145 -15.01 -3.96 5.37
CA ARG A 145 -15.05 -5.37 5.80
C ARG A 145 -15.82 -6.26 4.82
N GLU A 146 -16.91 -5.77 4.23
CA GLU A 146 -17.68 -6.50 3.23
C GLU A 146 -16.82 -6.86 2.01
N MET A 147 -16.02 -5.91 1.52
CA MET A 147 -15.05 -6.17 0.46
C MET A 147 -14.03 -7.24 0.89
N ILE A 148 -13.46 -7.13 2.09
CA ILE A 148 -12.48 -8.13 2.57
C ILE A 148 -13.10 -9.53 2.63
N ARG A 149 -14.35 -9.65 3.05
CA ARG A 149 -15.06 -10.94 3.09
C ARG A 149 -15.29 -11.53 1.71
N GLU A 150 -15.46 -10.69 0.70
CA GLU A 150 -15.69 -11.11 -0.68
C GLU A 150 -14.39 -11.52 -1.38
N ILE A 151 -13.33 -10.70 -1.27
CA ILE A 151 -12.09 -10.92 -2.03
C ILE A 151 -10.99 -11.66 -1.24
N GLY A 152 -11.17 -11.83 0.07
CA GLY A 152 -10.16 -12.41 0.97
C GLY A 152 -9.19 -11.37 1.52
N VAL A 153 -8.12 -11.85 2.15
CA VAL A 153 -6.99 -11.04 2.65
C VAL A 153 -5.98 -10.78 1.53
N LEU A 154 -4.93 -10.02 1.80
CA LEU A 154 -3.87 -9.75 0.81
C LEU A 154 -3.18 -11.06 0.36
N ASP A 155 -2.77 -11.13 -0.90
CA ASP A 155 -2.11 -12.30 -1.48
C ASP A 155 -0.69 -12.48 -0.91
N GLU A 156 -0.47 -13.53 -0.13
CA GLU A 156 0.81 -13.83 0.55
C GLU A 156 1.92 -14.33 -0.39
N ASN A 157 1.66 -14.45 -1.71
CA ASN A 157 2.73 -14.62 -2.68
C ASN A 157 3.58 -13.35 -2.84
N TYR A 158 3.04 -12.17 -2.44
CA TYR A 158 3.83 -10.96 -2.26
C TYR A 158 4.43 -10.95 -0.86
N VAL A 159 5.73 -10.73 -0.79
CA VAL A 159 6.45 -10.73 0.48
C VAL A 159 6.62 -9.32 1.03
N LEU A 160 7.11 -8.40 0.22
CA LEU A 160 7.57 -7.08 0.66
C LEU A 160 6.81 -5.91 0.05
N ILE A 161 6.55 -5.94 -1.25
CA ILE A 161 5.91 -4.84 -1.98
C ILE A 161 4.82 -5.35 -2.93
N GLY A 162 3.96 -4.44 -3.38
CA GLY A 162 2.97 -4.73 -4.43
C GLY A 162 1.69 -5.42 -3.96
N SER A 163 1.64 -6.00 -2.75
CA SER A 163 0.42 -6.60 -2.21
C SER A 163 -0.70 -5.59 -2.01
N ASP A 164 -0.39 -4.35 -1.72
CA ASP A 164 -1.32 -3.22 -1.60
C ASP A 164 -1.94 -2.86 -2.96
N SER A 165 -1.11 -2.73 -3.98
CA SER A 165 -1.57 -2.49 -5.36
C SER A 165 -2.37 -3.68 -5.87
N ASP A 166 -1.88 -4.92 -5.68
CA ASP A 166 -2.60 -6.17 -6.01
C ASP A 166 -3.99 -6.19 -5.37
N TYR A 167 -4.08 -5.82 -4.09
CA TYR A 167 -5.34 -5.80 -3.37
C TYR A 167 -6.33 -4.78 -3.94
N CYS A 168 -5.84 -3.62 -4.40
CA CYS A 168 -6.65 -2.65 -5.11
C CYS A 168 -7.17 -3.19 -6.45
N PHE A 169 -6.33 -3.91 -7.19
CA PHE A 169 -6.75 -4.55 -8.45
C PHE A 169 -7.72 -5.70 -8.21
N ALA A 170 -7.52 -6.52 -7.17
CA ALA A 170 -8.44 -7.57 -6.77
C ALA A 170 -9.82 -7.00 -6.37
N ALA A 171 -9.85 -5.90 -5.63
CA ALA A 171 -11.08 -5.20 -5.30
C ALA A 171 -11.81 -4.70 -6.56
N ARG A 172 -11.09 -4.02 -7.46
CA ARG A 172 -11.65 -3.49 -8.71
C ARG A 172 -12.15 -4.57 -9.66
N SER A 173 -11.52 -5.74 -9.71
CA SER A 173 -11.98 -6.89 -10.51
C SER A 173 -13.31 -7.48 -10.03
N ARG A 174 -13.75 -7.09 -8.82
CA ARG A 174 -15.05 -7.46 -8.23
C ARG A 174 -16.04 -6.30 -8.21
N GLY A 175 -15.71 -5.19 -8.88
CA GLY A 175 -16.58 -4.01 -8.97
C GLY A 175 -16.44 -3.01 -7.82
N TRP A 176 -15.56 -3.27 -6.85
CA TRP A 176 -15.27 -2.31 -5.79
C TRP A 176 -14.42 -1.14 -6.32
N GLN A 177 -14.69 0.05 -5.80
CA GLN A 177 -13.94 1.26 -6.14
C GLN A 177 -12.80 1.51 -5.15
N VAL A 178 -11.72 2.14 -5.64
CA VAL A 178 -10.58 2.61 -4.85
C VAL A 178 -10.53 4.13 -4.95
N TRP A 179 -10.54 4.84 -3.82
CA TRP A 179 -10.65 6.30 -3.79
C TRP A 179 -9.53 6.97 -3.01
N ARG A 180 -9.05 8.08 -3.56
CA ARG A 180 -8.34 9.12 -2.81
C ARG A 180 -9.35 10.03 -2.14
N ILE A 181 -9.21 10.25 -0.84
CA ILE A 181 -10.07 11.09 -0.01
C ILE A 181 -9.29 12.36 0.33
N ALA A 182 -9.51 13.44 -0.42
CA ALA A 182 -8.73 14.67 -0.33
C ALA A 182 -8.85 15.37 1.03
N GLY A 183 -9.99 15.22 1.71
CA GLY A 183 -10.23 15.74 3.04
C GLY A 183 -9.47 15.00 4.15
N ALA A 184 -8.97 13.78 3.90
CA ALA A 184 -8.15 13.01 4.83
C ALA A 184 -6.67 13.16 4.47
N ARG A 185 -5.82 13.46 5.47
CA ARG A 185 -4.40 13.76 5.23
C ARG A 185 -3.54 13.15 6.31
N GLY A 186 -2.27 12.91 5.96
CA GLY A 186 -1.25 12.52 6.93
C GLY A 186 0.14 12.76 6.39
N ILE A 187 1.10 12.98 7.28
CA ILE A 187 2.52 13.11 6.95
C ILE A 187 3.12 11.70 6.83
N HIS A 188 3.80 11.43 5.74
CA HIS A 188 4.54 10.19 5.52
C HIS A 188 6.04 10.48 5.48
N GLU A 189 6.80 9.92 6.43
CA GLU A 189 8.25 10.17 6.51
C GLU A 189 9.05 9.43 5.44
N CYS A 190 8.48 8.49 4.73
CA CYS A 190 9.08 7.71 3.64
C CYS A 190 10.54 7.29 3.86
N GLY A 191 10.82 6.00 3.84
CA GLY A 191 12.19 5.54 3.62
C GLY A 191 12.93 4.95 4.80
N ALA A 192 12.27 4.59 5.90
CA ALA A 192 12.91 3.78 6.94
C ALA A 192 13.23 2.36 6.43
N SER A 193 12.34 1.78 5.63
CA SER A 193 12.50 0.43 5.05
C SER A 193 13.28 0.40 3.72
N GLY A 194 13.31 1.51 2.98
CA GLY A 194 13.92 1.61 1.65
C GLY A 194 15.43 1.78 1.62
N LYS A 195 16.06 2.02 2.77
CA LYS A 195 17.53 2.22 2.87
C LYS A 195 18.34 0.94 3.02
N LEU A 196 17.72 -0.21 3.14
CA LEU A 196 18.39 -1.51 3.14
C LEU A 196 18.60 -1.94 1.68
N CYS A 197 19.62 -1.40 1.02
CA CYS A 197 20.11 -1.89 -0.28
C CYS A 197 20.85 -3.23 -0.10
N GLU A 198 20.24 -4.19 0.58
CA GLU A 198 20.76 -5.55 0.64
C GLU A 198 20.28 -6.31 -0.60
N PRO A 199 21.17 -7.00 -1.33
CA PRO A 199 20.80 -7.71 -2.56
C PRO A 199 19.60 -8.65 -2.39
N ASN A 200 19.47 -9.32 -1.23
CA ASN A 200 18.35 -10.19 -0.92
C ASN A 200 17.01 -9.42 -0.83
N VAL A 201 17.01 -8.20 -0.29
CA VAL A 201 15.80 -7.36 -0.18
C VAL A 201 15.37 -6.86 -1.55
N GLU A 202 16.33 -6.42 -2.38
CA GLU A 202 16.05 -6.01 -3.76
C GLU A 202 15.56 -7.19 -4.61
N LEU A 203 16.10 -8.38 -4.42
CA LEU A 203 15.63 -9.58 -5.08
C LEU A 203 14.17 -9.92 -4.74
N LEU A 204 13.77 -9.77 -3.45
CA LEU A 204 12.37 -9.95 -3.04
C LEU A 204 11.45 -8.92 -3.72
N LYS A 205 11.84 -7.65 -3.78
CA LYS A 205 11.05 -6.61 -4.48
C LYS A 205 10.86 -6.94 -5.95
N ILE A 206 11.91 -7.39 -6.64
CA ILE A 206 11.84 -7.74 -8.05
C ILE A 206 10.94 -8.95 -8.27
N LYS A 207 11.01 -9.97 -7.42
CA LYS A 207 10.11 -11.14 -7.50
C LYS A 207 8.65 -10.74 -7.32
N ASP A 208 8.36 -9.89 -6.35
CA ASP A 208 7.02 -9.34 -6.13
C ASP A 208 6.52 -8.55 -7.36
N MET A 209 7.38 -7.72 -7.97
CA MET A 209 7.05 -6.96 -9.17
C MET A 209 6.79 -7.86 -10.39
N ILE A 210 7.59 -8.90 -10.60
CA ILE A 210 7.39 -9.88 -11.68
C ILE A 210 6.04 -10.60 -11.49
N TYR A 211 5.75 -11.03 -10.27
CA TYR A 211 4.49 -11.68 -9.95
C TYR A 211 3.29 -10.77 -10.25
N PHE A 212 3.36 -9.49 -9.85
CA PHE A 212 2.33 -8.50 -10.19
C PHE A 212 2.13 -8.36 -11.70
N GLY A 213 3.22 -8.21 -12.46
CA GLY A 213 3.15 -8.07 -13.91
C GLY A 213 2.51 -9.29 -14.59
N GLN A 214 2.87 -10.49 -14.16
CA GLN A 214 2.29 -11.74 -14.67
C GLN A 214 0.78 -11.86 -14.35
N LYS A 215 0.36 -11.39 -13.18
CA LYS A 215 -1.03 -11.49 -12.73
C LYS A 215 -1.94 -10.45 -13.38
N TRP A 216 -1.49 -9.20 -13.53
CA TRP A 216 -2.36 -8.07 -13.84
C TRP A 216 -2.08 -7.35 -15.16
N LEU A 217 -0.85 -7.37 -15.68
CA LEU A 217 -0.49 -6.64 -16.89
C LEU A 217 -0.78 -7.43 -18.19
N THR A 218 -1.84 -8.23 -18.18
CA THR A 218 -2.23 -9.08 -19.32
C THR A 218 -3.75 -9.06 -19.53
N GLY A 219 -4.20 -9.30 -20.79
CA GLY A 219 -5.59 -9.55 -21.10
C GLY A 219 -6.54 -8.34 -20.92
N GLU A 220 -7.74 -8.61 -20.40
CA GLU A 220 -8.83 -7.64 -20.30
C GLU A 220 -8.51 -6.48 -19.37
N LEU A 221 -7.84 -6.75 -18.24
CA LEU A 221 -7.45 -5.70 -17.30
C LEU A 221 -6.51 -4.68 -17.94
N TYR A 222 -5.59 -5.14 -18.78
CA TYR A 222 -4.72 -4.27 -19.56
C TYR A 222 -5.54 -3.28 -20.41
N GLN A 223 -6.55 -3.75 -21.12
CA GLN A 223 -7.43 -2.92 -21.95
C GLN A 223 -8.24 -1.94 -21.11
N GLU A 224 -8.80 -2.40 -19.96
CA GLU A 224 -9.55 -1.54 -19.06
C GLU A 224 -8.69 -0.40 -18.49
N LEU A 225 -7.46 -0.69 -18.07
CA LEU A 225 -6.55 0.31 -17.53
C LEU A 225 -6.07 1.28 -18.62
N SER A 226 -5.80 0.81 -19.84
CA SER A 226 -5.46 1.66 -21.00
C SER A 226 -6.61 2.60 -21.33
N HIS A 227 -7.87 2.12 -21.26
CA HIS A 227 -9.06 2.93 -21.53
C HIS A 227 -9.25 4.05 -20.49
N LYS A 228 -8.81 3.85 -19.26
CA LYS A 228 -8.82 4.87 -18.18
C LYS A 228 -7.62 5.83 -18.22
N GLY A 229 -6.86 5.84 -19.31
CA GLY A 229 -5.76 6.78 -19.54
C GLY A 229 -4.40 6.32 -18.95
N ALA A 230 -4.27 5.07 -18.54
CA ALA A 230 -2.97 4.51 -18.24
C ALA A 230 -2.22 4.25 -19.57
N GLU A 231 -1.01 4.78 -19.70
CA GLU A 231 -0.14 4.57 -20.87
C GLU A 231 0.48 3.16 -20.82
N LEU A 232 -0.35 2.15 -21.04
CA LEU A 232 0.10 0.76 -21.12
C LEU A 232 0.08 0.32 -22.57
N THR A 233 1.26 0.12 -23.16
CA THR A 233 1.37 -0.57 -24.45
C THR A 233 1.92 -1.98 -24.24
N PRO A 234 1.61 -2.97 -25.13
CA PRO A 234 2.20 -4.31 -25.05
C PRO A 234 3.73 -4.27 -25.05
N GLU A 235 4.31 -3.33 -25.80
CA GLU A 235 5.75 -3.12 -25.88
C GLU A 235 6.30 -2.66 -24.55
N TRP A 236 5.64 -1.71 -23.87
CA TRP A 236 6.03 -1.23 -22.55
C TRP A 236 5.98 -2.35 -21.51
N VAL A 237 4.89 -3.12 -21.48
CA VAL A 237 4.75 -4.28 -20.57
C VAL A 237 5.87 -5.30 -20.82
N SER A 238 6.12 -5.63 -22.08
CA SER A 238 7.19 -6.56 -22.45
C SER A 238 8.57 -6.05 -22.03
N GLN A 239 8.83 -4.76 -22.23
CA GLN A 239 10.10 -4.15 -21.83
C GLN A 239 10.28 -4.19 -20.31
N VAL A 240 9.27 -3.80 -19.54
CA VAL A 240 9.32 -3.82 -18.06
C VAL A 240 9.56 -5.24 -17.55
N MET A 241 8.85 -6.25 -18.10
CA MET A 241 9.01 -7.64 -17.67
C MET A 241 10.40 -8.18 -18.00
N ASN A 242 10.95 -7.86 -19.17
CA ASN A 242 12.30 -8.26 -19.56
C ASN A 242 13.36 -7.61 -18.66
N ASP A 243 13.21 -6.32 -18.36
CA ASP A 243 14.16 -5.60 -17.49
C ASP A 243 14.15 -6.16 -16.06
N LEU A 244 12.96 -6.51 -15.53
CA LEU A 244 12.83 -7.15 -14.23
C LEU A 244 13.47 -8.55 -14.19
N GLN A 245 13.24 -9.36 -15.21
CA GLN A 245 13.84 -10.70 -15.31
C GLN A 245 15.36 -10.64 -15.40
N LYS A 246 15.90 -9.67 -16.14
CA LYS A 246 17.34 -9.42 -16.22
C LYS A 246 17.90 -9.01 -14.87
N ALA A 247 17.27 -8.04 -14.19
CA ALA A 247 17.69 -7.59 -12.88
C ALA A 247 17.58 -8.71 -11.83
N GLN A 248 16.58 -9.58 -11.91
CA GLN A 248 16.48 -10.78 -11.07
C GLN A 248 17.70 -11.68 -11.23
N ALA A 249 18.06 -12.02 -12.46
CA ALA A 249 19.19 -12.90 -12.73
C ALA A 249 20.53 -12.31 -12.23
N GLU A 250 20.73 -10.99 -12.41
CA GLU A 250 21.90 -10.29 -11.90
C GLU A 250 21.99 -10.33 -10.37
N LEU A 251 20.89 -10.10 -9.67
CA LEU A 251 20.84 -10.14 -8.21
C LEU A 251 20.98 -11.56 -7.64
N GLU A 252 20.41 -12.57 -8.29
CA GLU A 252 20.59 -13.98 -7.90
C GLU A 252 22.08 -14.36 -7.96
N GLN A 253 22.79 -13.99 -9.02
CA GLN A 253 24.21 -14.20 -9.14
C GLN A 253 25.04 -13.45 -8.08
N MET A 254 24.64 -12.22 -7.74
CA MET A 254 25.29 -11.45 -6.65
C MET A 254 25.10 -12.14 -5.28
N CYS A 255 23.88 -12.63 -4.99
CA CYS A 255 23.59 -13.34 -3.74
C CYS A 255 24.40 -14.63 -3.62
N GLU A 256 24.55 -15.42 -4.70
CA GLU A 256 25.36 -16.64 -4.75
C GLU A 256 26.86 -16.34 -4.48
N ASN A 257 27.38 -15.27 -5.07
CA ASN A 257 28.77 -14.87 -4.90
C ASN A 257 29.09 -14.45 -3.45
N VAL A 258 28.15 -13.79 -2.76
CA VAL A 258 28.29 -13.43 -1.34
C VAL A 258 28.37 -14.67 -0.45
N VAL A 259 27.54 -15.67 -0.72
CA VAL A 259 27.51 -16.94 0.03
C VAL A 259 28.82 -17.74 -0.19
N THR A 260 29.36 -17.72 -1.39
CA THR A 260 30.61 -18.43 -1.73
C THR A 260 31.86 -17.74 -1.18
N ALA A 261 31.88 -16.40 -1.11
CA ALA A 261 33.00 -15.61 -0.57
C ALA A 261 33.05 -15.60 0.97
N GLY A 262 31.98 -15.95 1.66
CA GLY A 262 31.91 -16.05 3.12
C GLY A 262 32.24 -17.44 3.69
N ARG A 263 32.60 -18.42 2.83
CA ARG A 263 33.13 -19.73 3.20
C ARG A 263 34.62 -19.79 3.01
#